data_f8c7191ddbaebefb4d9e324dd51c72a2
#
_entry.id   f8c7191ddbaebefb4d9e324dd51c72a2
#
_cell.length_a   1.000
_cell.length_b   1.000
_cell.length_c   1.000
_cell.angle_alpha   90.00
_cell.angle_beta   90.00
_cell.angle_gamma   90.00
#
_symmetry.space_group_name_H-M   'P 1'
#
loop_
_entity.id
_entity.type
_entity.pdbx_description
1 polymer ?
#
loop_
_entity_poly.entity_id
_entity_poly.type
_entity_poly.pdbx_seq_one_letter_code
_entity_poly.pdbx_strand_id
1 'polypeptide(L)'
;MRLVIKAGSNVLTRSDGKLDITRISALTDQIAWLRGEGHEVILVSSGAVACGRGELRKTRHMDSVEQRQLFSALGQARLINLYYDLFREYGIHVGQVLTMKENFSSRRAYLNQRSCMRVMIENGVIPIVNENDTVSVTELMFTDNDELSGLVASMMNADMLIILSNVDGIYTGEPGTEGAEVIREVTPGDDVTAFISPSRSSAGRGQRGRIYGDKFQAYFRRPPRF
;
A
#
# COMPACT_ATOMS: atom_id res chain seq x y z
N MET A 1 14.31 3.41 -13.88
CA MET A 1 14.14 3.66 -12.43
C MET A 1 13.29 2.54 -11.83
N ARG A 2 13.51 2.20 -10.56
CA ARG A 2 12.63 1.30 -9.80
C ARG A 2 11.67 2.11 -8.95
N LEU A 3 10.38 1.93 -9.19
CA LEU A 3 9.30 2.68 -8.56
C LEU A 3 8.50 1.75 -7.65
N VAL A 4 8.20 2.21 -6.43
CA VAL A 4 7.18 1.58 -5.59
C VAL A 4 5.96 2.50 -5.59
N ILE A 5 4.81 1.99 -5.98
CA ILE A 5 3.56 2.74 -6.03
C ILE A 5 2.62 2.13 -4.99
N LYS A 6 2.15 2.94 -4.06
CA LYS A 6 1.16 2.52 -3.05
C LYS A 6 -0.21 3.07 -3.39
N ALA A 7 -1.19 2.19 -3.49
CA ALA A 7 -2.59 2.54 -3.66
C ALA A 7 -3.39 2.17 -2.39
N GLY A 8 -3.84 3.19 -1.67
CA GLY A 8 -4.61 3.04 -0.43
C GLY A 8 -6.06 2.62 -0.67
N SER A 9 -6.72 2.05 0.35
CA SER A 9 -8.13 1.63 0.25
C SER A 9 -9.04 2.76 -0.21
N ASN A 10 -8.86 3.97 0.32
CA ASN A 10 -9.70 5.13 -0.05
C ASN A 10 -9.53 5.56 -1.52
N VAL A 11 -8.39 5.24 -2.14
CA VAL A 11 -8.15 5.48 -3.57
C VAL A 11 -8.85 4.42 -4.42
N LEU A 12 -8.86 3.18 -3.94
CA LEU A 12 -9.35 2.01 -4.69
C LEU A 12 -10.83 1.71 -4.45
N THR A 13 -11.49 2.41 -3.50
CA THR A 13 -12.89 2.17 -3.16
C THR A 13 -13.76 3.41 -3.39
N ARG A 14 -15.02 3.15 -3.72
CA ARG A 14 -16.07 4.16 -3.78
C ARG A 14 -16.64 4.45 -2.39
N SER A 15 -17.48 5.47 -2.30
CA SER A 15 -18.18 5.85 -1.05
C SER A 15 -19.08 4.74 -0.47
N ASP A 16 -19.54 3.80 -1.32
CA ASP A 16 -20.30 2.62 -0.91
C ASP A 16 -19.42 1.48 -0.34
N GLY A 17 -18.11 1.69 -0.26
CA GLY A 17 -17.12 0.74 0.25
C GLY A 17 -16.72 -0.38 -0.72
N LYS A 18 -17.24 -0.37 -1.95
CA LYS A 18 -16.85 -1.33 -2.98
C LYS A 18 -15.64 -0.85 -3.78
N LEU A 19 -14.96 -1.77 -4.45
CA LEU A 19 -13.88 -1.40 -5.35
C LEU A 19 -14.37 -0.48 -6.48
N ASP A 20 -13.58 0.54 -6.76
CA ASP A 20 -13.74 1.42 -7.90
C ASP A 20 -12.95 0.90 -9.09
N ILE A 21 -13.59 0.09 -9.92
CA ILE A 21 -12.95 -0.54 -11.09
C ILE A 21 -12.40 0.51 -12.05
N THR A 22 -13.08 1.64 -12.21
CA THR A 22 -12.63 2.73 -13.09
C THR A 22 -11.31 3.32 -12.62
N ARG A 23 -11.16 3.57 -11.31
CA ARG A 23 -9.90 4.06 -10.73
C ARG A 23 -8.79 3.03 -10.80
N ILE A 24 -9.11 1.75 -10.57
CA ILE A 24 -8.13 0.66 -10.65
C ILE A 24 -7.66 0.50 -12.10
N SER A 25 -8.56 0.59 -13.08
CA SER A 25 -8.20 0.58 -14.51
C SER A 25 -7.29 1.76 -14.85
N ALA A 26 -7.66 2.98 -14.48
CA ALA A 26 -6.83 4.16 -14.72
C ALA A 26 -5.43 4.06 -14.07
N LEU A 27 -5.35 3.48 -12.86
CA LEU A 27 -4.07 3.18 -12.22
C LEU A 27 -3.26 2.16 -13.02
N THR A 28 -3.91 1.12 -13.53
CA THR A 28 -3.26 0.11 -14.37
C THR A 28 -2.72 0.71 -15.66
N ASP A 29 -3.48 1.61 -16.31
CA ASP A 29 -3.07 2.33 -17.52
C ASP A 29 -1.78 3.13 -17.27
N GLN A 30 -1.72 3.87 -16.15
CA GLN A 30 -0.53 4.65 -15.77
C GLN A 30 0.67 3.75 -15.48
N ILE A 31 0.48 2.63 -14.79
CA ILE A 31 1.55 1.68 -14.51
C ILE A 31 2.03 1.00 -15.80
N ALA A 32 1.12 0.65 -16.71
CA ALA A 32 1.47 0.08 -18.00
C ALA A 32 2.31 1.06 -18.85
N TRP A 33 1.93 2.35 -18.83
CA TRP A 33 2.72 3.39 -19.48
C TRP A 33 4.13 3.49 -18.87
N LEU A 34 4.26 3.56 -17.53
CA LEU A 34 5.56 3.59 -16.84
C LEU A 34 6.44 2.38 -17.21
N ARG A 35 5.83 1.20 -17.33
CA ARG A 35 6.54 -0.02 -17.79
C ARG A 35 7.00 0.12 -19.24
N GLY A 36 6.20 0.72 -20.10
CA GLY A 36 6.56 1.03 -21.50
C GLY A 36 7.76 1.98 -21.60
N GLU A 37 7.88 2.94 -20.68
CA GLU A 37 9.02 3.84 -20.54
C GLU A 37 10.28 3.17 -19.92
N GLY A 38 10.24 1.85 -19.67
CA GLY A 38 11.38 1.08 -19.15
C GLY A 38 11.56 1.18 -17.64
N HIS A 39 10.55 1.62 -16.87
CA HIS A 39 10.61 1.62 -15.42
C HIS A 39 10.26 0.25 -14.84
N GLU A 40 10.94 -0.15 -13.77
CA GLU A 40 10.54 -1.28 -12.93
C GLU A 40 9.51 -0.81 -11.91
N VAL A 41 8.37 -1.50 -11.83
CA VAL A 41 7.29 -1.10 -10.92
C VAL A 41 6.96 -2.21 -9.94
N ILE A 42 6.78 -1.85 -8.69
CA ILE A 42 6.21 -2.68 -7.61
C ILE A 42 4.95 -1.96 -7.13
N LEU A 43 3.83 -2.64 -7.12
CA LEU A 43 2.55 -2.10 -6.65
C LEU A 43 2.25 -2.61 -5.24
N VAL A 44 2.12 -1.71 -4.26
CA VAL A 44 1.60 -2.02 -2.92
C VAL A 44 0.12 -1.64 -2.90
N SER A 45 -0.76 -2.62 -2.86
CA SER A 45 -2.19 -2.41 -3.02
C SER A 45 -2.97 -2.80 -1.78
N SER A 46 -3.78 -1.87 -1.29
CA SER A 46 -4.87 -2.14 -0.34
C SER A 46 -6.14 -2.62 -1.05
N GLY A 47 -7.23 -2.76 -0.31
CA GLY A 47 -8.57 -2.98 -0.88
C GLY A 47 -9.08 -4.43 -0.78
N ALA A 48 -8.28 -5.40 -0.31
CA ALA A 48 -8.71 -6.79 -0.18
C ALA A 48 -9.94 -6.94 0.73
N VAL A 49 -9.91 -6.35 1.92
CA VAL A 49 -11.05 -6.39 2.87
C VAL A 49 -12.31 -5.76 2.27
N ALA A 50 -12.17 -4.62 1.59
CA ALA A 50 -13.31 -3.96 0.92
C ALA A 50 -13.89 -4.84 -0.20
N CYS A 51 -13.02 -5.49 -0.98
CA CYS A 51 -13.40 -6.43 -2.01
C CYS A 51 -14.20 -7.61 -1.43
N GLY A 52 -13.71 -8.22 -0.36
CA GLY A 52 -14.36 -9.36 0.27
C GLY A 52 -15.70 -9.03 0.94
N ARG A 53 -15.85 -7.82 1.51
CA ARG A 53 -17.16 -7.37 2.02
C ARG A 53 -18.24 -7.37 0.95
N GLY A 54 -17.88 -7.07 -0.29
CA GLY A 54 -18.81 -7.09 -1.41
C GLY A 54 -19.31 -8.48 -1.80
N GLU A 55 -18.60 -9.54 -1.41
CA GLU A 55 -18.91 -10.93 -1.78
C GLU A 55 -19.99 -11.56 -0.89
N LEU A 56 -20.06 -11.20 0.38
CA LEU A 56 -20.98 -11.82 1.34
C LEU A 56 -22.14 -10.87 1.67
N ARG A 57 -23.35 -11.29 1.34
CA ARG A 57 -24.58 -10.52 1.65
C ARG A 57 -25.00 -10.62 3.11
N LYS A 58 -24.70 -11.73 3.77
CA LYS A 58 -25.03 -11.97 5.18
C LYS A 58 -23.86 -12.66 5.86
N THR A 59 -23.50 -12.17 7.02
CA THR A 59 -22.48 -12.76 7.89
C THR A 59 -23.06 -12.94 9.29
N ARG A 60 -22.58 -13.95 10.03
CA ARG A 60 -22.81 -14.04 11.46
C ARG A 60 -22.19 -12.83 12.16
N HIS A 61 -22.54 -12.62 13.43
CA HIS A 61 -21.80 -11.64 14.25
C HIS A 61 -20.34 -12.09 14.38
N MET A 62 -19.43 -11.19 14.09
CA MET A 62 -17.98 -11.42 14.10
C MET A 62 -17.29 -10.22 14.75
N ASP A 63 -16.21 -10.47 15.46
CA ASP A 63 -15.33 -9.39 15.91
C ASP A 63 -14.54 -8.77 14.74
N SER A 64 -13.77 -7.72 15.03
CA SER A 64 -13.03 -6.99 14.00
C SER A 64 -11.92 -7.81 13.35
N VAL A 65 -11.30 -8.74 14.08
CA VAL A 65 -10.23 -9.61 13.56
C VAL A 65 -10.84 -10.68 12.65
N GLU A 66 -11.89 -11.36 13.10
CA GLU A 66 -12.62 -12.35 12.29
C GLU A 66 -13.13 -11.73 10.98
N GLN A 67 -13.70 -10.53 11.05
CA GLN A 67 -14.17 -9.80 9.86
C GLN A 67 -13.02 -9.52 8.89
N ARG A 68 -11.89 -9.02 9.40
CA ARG A 68 -10.74 -8.71 8.58
C ARG A 68 -10.18 -9.96 7.91
N GLN A 69 -10.00 -11.05 8.68
CA GLN A 69 -9.51 -12.32 8.17
C GLN A 69 -10.43 -12.91 7.08
N LEU A 70 -11.72 -12.97 7.35
CA LEU A 70 -12.69 -13.51 6.39
C LEU A 70 -12.75 -12.68 5.10
N PHE A 71 -12.88 -11.37 5.24
CA PHE A 71 -13.02 -10.51 4.06
C PHE A 71 -11.71 -10.37 3.27
N SER A 72 -10.56 -10.40 3.93
CA SER A 72 -9.28 -10.41 3.20
C SER A 72 -9.06 -11.73 2.47
N ALA A 73 -9.42 -12.87 3.06
CA ALA A 73 -9.30 -14.17 2.42
C ALA A 73 -10.11 -14.25 1.11
N LEU A 74 -11.35 -13.77 1.12
CA LEU A 74 -12.20 -13.72 -0.06
C LEU A 74 -11.75 -12.63 -1.05
N GLY A 75 -11.49 -11.44 -0.52
CA GLY A 75 -11.26 -10.27 -1.35
C GLY A 75 -9.87 -10.23 -1.99
N GLN A 76 -8.86 -10.83 -1.36
CA GLN A 76 -7.52 -10.86 -1.93
C GLN A 76 -7.47 -11.65 -3.25
N ALA A 77 -8.14 -12.79 -3.31
CA ALA A 77 -8.22 -13.58 -4.53
C ALA A 77 -8.89 -12.80 -5.67
N ARG A 78 -9.98 -12.09 -5.36
CA ARG A 78 -10.67 -11.27 -6.35
C ARG A 78 -9.87 -10.05 -6.78
N LEU A 79 -9.21 -9.38 -5.84
CA LEU A 79 -8.39 -8.20 -6.11
C LEU A 79 -7.22 -8.54 -7.04
N ILE A 80 -6.52 -9.64 -6.77
CA ILE A 80 -5.40 -10.07 -7.62
C ILE A 80 -5.87 -10.50 -9.01
N ASN A 81 -7.02 -11.16 -9.12
CA ASN A 81 -7.60 -11.51 -10.41
C ASN A 81 -7.98 -10.27 -11.22
N LEU A 82 -8.54 -9.24 -10.57
CA LEU A 82 -8.85 -7.98 -11.26
C LEU A 82 -7.58 -7.32 -11.82
N TYR A 83 -6.50 -7.24 -11.04
CA TYR A 83 -5.23 -6.74 -11.55
C TYR A 83 -4.66 -7.61 -12.67
N TYR A 84 -4.75 -8.92 -12.53
CA TYR A 84 -4.30 -9.85 -13.57
C TYR A 84 -5.03 -9.60 -14.89
N ASP A 85 -6.36 -9.47 -14.86
CA ASP A 85 -7.17 -9.23 -16.06
C ASP A 85 -6.84 -7.87 -16.70
N LEU A 86 -6.73 -6.81 -15.90
CA LEU A 86 -6.42 -5.47 -16.39
C LEU A 86 -5.02 -5.38 -17.01
N PHE A 87 -3.99 -5.92 -16.34
CA PHE A 87 -2.62 -5.88 -16.84
C PHE A 87 -2.41 -6.78 -18.05
N ARG A 88 -3.16 -7.87 -18.16
CA ARG A 88 -3.12 -8.77 -19.31
C ARG A 88 -3.45 -8.08 -20.62
N GLU A 89 -4.33 -7.07 -20.61
CA GLU A 89 -4.66 -6.27 -21.81
C GLU A 89 -3.43 -5.52 -22.38
N TYR A 90 -2.42 -5.28 -21.55
CA TYR A 90 -1.14 -4.69 -21.92
C TYR A 90 -0.01 -5.72 -22.15
N GLY A 91 -0.32 -7.02 -22.09
CA GLY A 91 0.70 -8.08 -22.14
C GLY A 91 1.63 -8.11 -20.92
N ILE A 92 1.22 -7.49 -19.81
CA ILE A 92 2.02 -7.40 -18.59
C ILE A 92 1.60 -8.50 -17.62
N HIS A 93 2.57 -9.25 -17.11
CA HIS A 93 2.35 -10.24 -16.06
C HIS A 93 2.45 -9.60 -14.68
N VAL A 94 1.59 -10.06 -13.78
CA VAL A 94 1.62 -9.66 -12.37
C VAL A 94 1.76 -10.90 -11.48
N GLY A 95 2.31 -10.72 -10.29
CA GLY A 95 2.40 -11.80 -9.31
C GLY A 95 2.13 -11.30 -7.90
N GLN A 96 1.40 -12.08 -7.13
CA GLN A 96 1.04 -11.76 -5.76
C GLN A 96 2.20 -11.98 -4.80
N VAL A 97 2.42 -11.03 -3.90
CA VAL A 97 3.32 -11.15 -2.75
C VAL A 97 2.57 -10.74 -1.49
N LEU A 98 2.26 -11.71 -0.63
CA LEU A 98 1.66 -11.45 0.68
C LEU A 98 2.77 -11.45 1.74
N THR A 99 2.74 -10.45 2.60
CA THR A 99 3.79 -10.25 3.60
C THR A 99 3.22 -9.93 4.98
N MET A 100 4.03 -10.15 6.00
CA MET A 100 3.74 -9.82 7.39
C MET A 100 4.89 -8.99 7.95
N LYS A 101 4.66 -8.29 9.04
CA LYS A 101 5.68 -7.46 9.71
C LYS A 101 6.93 -8.26 10.12
N GLU A 102 6.73 -9.53 10.53
CA GLU A 102 7.83 -10.43 10.87
C GLU A 102 8.76 -10.74 9.69
N ASN A 103 8.26 -10.66 8.45
CA ASN A 103 9.11 -10.87 7.27
C ASN A 103 10.19 -9.81 7.14
N PHE A 104 10.01 -8.63 7.75
CA PHE A 104 10.99 -7.55 7.76
C PHE A 104 11.94 -7.59 8.96
N SER A 105 11.57 -8.26 10.05
CA SER A 105 12.41 -8.39 11.25
C SER A 105 13.34 -9.61 11.20
N SER A 106 12.99 -10.66 10.47
CA SER A 106 13.81 -11.85 10.28
C SER A 106 14.69 -11.69 9.03
N ARG A 107 16.03 -11.68 9.22
CA ARG A 107 16.99 -11.58 8.10
C ARG A 107 16.72 -12.62 7.00
N ARG A 108 16.42 -13.86 7.39
CA ARG A 108 16.17 -14.95 6.43
C ARG A 108 14.92 -14.68 5.62
N ALA A 109 13.81 -14.31 6.28
CA ALA A 109 12.54 -14.03 5.62
C ALA A 109 12.68 -12.79 4.71
N TYR A 110 13.35 -11.73 5.20
CA TYR A 110 13.66 -10.53 4.44
C TYR A 110 14.40 -10.84 3.13
N LEU A 111 15.49 -11.61 3.19
CA LEU A 111 16.28 -11.97 2.01
C LEU A 111 15.50 -12.85 1.03
N ASN A 112 14.69 -13.77 1.52
CA ASN A 112 13.85 -14.63 0.68
C ASN A 112 12.79 -13.79 -0.06
N GLN A 113 12.11 -12.89 0.65
CA GLN A 113 11.09 -12.03 0.05
C GLN A 113 11.71 -11.06 -0.96
N ARG A 114 12.85 -10.44 -0.63
CA ARG A 114 13.60 -9.60 -1.55
C ARG A 114 14.00 -10.37 -2.81
N SER A 115 14.52 -11.59 -2.66
CA SER A 115 14.93 -12.44 -3.78
C SER A 115 13.73 -12.79 -4.68
N CYS A 116 12.60 -13.15 -4.08
CA CYS A 116 11.36 -13.43 -4.83
C CYS A 116 10.95 -12.22 -5.69
N MET A 117 10.81 -11.04 -5.10
CA MET A 117 10.42 -9.84 -5.85
C MET A 117 11.46 -9.45 -6.90
N ARG A 118 12.75 -9.62 -6.62
CA ARG A 118 13.81 -9.38 -7.60
C ARG A 118 13.67 -10.29 -8.81
N VAL A 119 13.48 -11.59 -8.61
CA VAL A 119 13.28 -12.55 -9.70
C VAL A 119 12.04 -12.21 -10.52
N MET A 120 10.95 -11.80 -9.88
CA MET A 120 9.74 -11.34 -10.60
C MET A 120 10.07 -10.16 -11.53
N ILE A 121 10.72 -9.12 -11.00
CA ILE A 121 11.09 -7.92 -11.77
C ILE A 121 12.03 -8.27 -12.93
N GLU A 122 13.06 -9.08 -12.68
CA GLU A 122 14.02 -9.54 -13.70
C GLU A 122 13.33 -10.31 -14.85
N ASN A 123 12.17 -10.93 -14.58
CA ASN A 123 11.35 -11.63 -15.58
C ASN A 123 10.18 -10.77 -16.10
N GLY A 124 10.19 -9.47 -15.88
CA GLY A 124 9.17 -8.57 -16.41
C GLY A 124 7.84 -8.61 -15.68
N VAL A 125 7.74 -9.33 -14.56
CA VAL A 125 6.53 -9.47 -13.75
C VAL A 125 6.44 -8.33 -12.73
N ILE A 126 5.29 -7.68 -12.62
CA ILE A 126 5.02 -6.66 -11.59
C ILE A 126 4.64 -7.37 -10.28
N PRO A 127 5.40 -7.21 -9.18
CA PRO A 127 4.98 -7.67 -7.87
C PRO A 127 3.81 -6.81 -7.37
N ILE A 128 2.68 -7.46 -7.01
CA ILE A 128 1.57 -6.83 -6.30
C ILE A 128 1.64 -7.28 -4.85
N VAL A 129 2.06 -6.35 -3.99
CA VAL A 129 2.34 -6.60 -2.58
C VAL A 129 1.15 -6.16 -1.73
N ASN A 130 0.76 -6.98 -0.77
CA ASN A 130 -0.22 -6.62 0.26
C ASN A 130 0.13 -7.29 1.58
N GLU A 131 -0.46 -6.81 2.67
CA GLU A 131 -0.40 -7.50 3.95
C GLU A 131 -1.15 -8.83 3.88
N ASN A 132 -0.63 -9.85 4.58
CA ASN A 132 -1.33 -11.12 4.75
C ASN A 132 -2.31 -11.04 5.92
N ASP A 133 -3.40 -10.33 5.72
CA ASP A 133 -4.44 -10.11 6.73
C ASP A 133 -5.12 -11.39 7.22
N THR A 134 -4.93 -12.52 6.54
CA THR A 134 -5.55 -13.81 6.94
C THR A 134 -4.85 -14.45 8.14
N VAL A 135 -3.58 -14.14 8.33
CA VAL A 135 -2.76 -14.72 9.41
C VAL A 135 -2.17 -13.64 10.33
N SER A 136 -2.22 -12.38 9.93
CA SER A 136 -1.77 -11.27 10.78
C SER A 136 -2.71 -11.08 11.96
N VAL A 137 -2.17 -11.09 13.17
CA VAL A 137 -2.88 -10.74 14.41
C VAL A 137 -2.55 -9.28 14.80
N THR A 138 -3.38 -8.70 15.66
CA THR A 138 -3.41 -7.25 15.93
C THR A 138 -2.04 -6.66 16.31
N GLU A 139 -1.21 -7.38 17.06
CA GLU A 139 0.10 -6.91 17.52
C GLU A 139 1.18 -6.97 16.44
N LEU A 140 0.98 -7.78 15.41
CA LEU A 140 1.95 -8.07 14.36
C LEU A 140 1.56 -7.45 13.01
N MET A 141 0.53 -6.61 13.00
CA MET A 141 0.06 -5.95 11.79
C MET A 141 0.89 -4.70 11.49
N PHE A 142 0.97 -4.38 10.20
CA PHE A 142 1.38 -3.04 9.82
C PHE A 142 0.36 -2.02 10.30
N THR A 143 0.82 -0.82 10.62
CA THR A 143 -0.09 0.29 10.95
C THR A 143 -1.02 0.55 9.79
N ASP A 144 -0.47 0.50 8.58
CA ASP A 144 -1.17 0.55 7.30
C ASP A 144 -0.21 0.18 6.14
N ASN A 145 -0.74 0.16 4.93
CA ASN A 145 0.06 -0.13 3.74
C ASN A 145 1.04 1.00 3.35
N ASP A 146 1.02 2.16 4.01
CA ASP A 146 2.06 3.19 3.81
C ASP A 146 3.36 2.74 4.47
N GLU A 147 3.29 2.25 5.73
CA GLU A 147 4.43 1.63 6.43
C GLU A 147 4.99 0.47 5.59
N LEU A 148 4.12 -0.44 5.13
CA LEU A 148 4.53 -1.54 4.27
C LEU A 148 5.23 -1.05 3.01
N SER A 149 4.70 -0.02 2.34
CA SER A 149 5.28 0.49 1.10
C SER A 149 6.66 1.10 1.29
N GLY A 150 6.90 1.77 2.41
CA GLY A 150 8.20 2.29 2.80
C GLY A 150 9.23 1.18 3.04
N LEU A 151 8.83 0.12 3.74
CA LEU A 151 9.68 -1.06 3.97
C LEU A 151 10.00 -1.79 2.65
N VAL A 152 9.02 -1.94 1.75
CA VAL A 152 9.23 -2.52 0.42
C VAL A 152 10.17 -1.65 -0.42
N ALA A 153 9.97 -0.34 -0.43
CA ALA A 153 10.83 0.59 -1.16
C ALA A 153 12.28 0.50 -0.67
N SER A 154 12.48 0.45 0.65
CA SER A 154 13.78 0.24 1.27
C SER A 154 14.39 -1.12 0.91
N MET A 155 13.62 -2.21 1.05
CA MET A 155 14.05 -3.58 0.74
C MET A 155 14.52 -3.72 -0.70
N MET A 156 13.81 -3.11 -1.64
CA MET A 156 14.06 -3.23 -3.07
C MET A 156 15.00 -2.17 -3.62
N ASN A 157 15.55 -1.28 -2.78
CA ASN A 157 16.36 -0.13 -3.18
C ASN A 157 15.66 0.68 -4.29
N ALA A 158 14.41 1.03 -4.05
CA ALA A 158 13.63 1.81 -5.00
C ALA A 158 14.20 3.23 -5.15
N ASP A 159 14.17 3.74 -6.38
CA ASP A 159 14.58 5.12 -6.67
C ASP A 159 13.52 6.12 -6.20
N MET A 160 12.23 5.70 -6.18
CA MET A 160 11.12 6.55 -5.77
C MET A 160 9.99 5.70 -5.16
N LEU A 161 9.36 6.26 -4.14
CA LEU A 161 8.09 5.78 -3.58
C LEU A 161 7.00 6.83 -3.86
N ILE A 162 5.92 6.39 -4.52
CA ILE A 162 4.74 7.20 -4.83
C ILE A 162 3.59 6.69 -3.98
N ILE A 163 3.02 7.55 -3.13
CA ILE A 163 1.84 7.19 -2.34
C ILE A 163 0.63 7.92 -2.89
N LEU A 164 -0.30 7.13 -3.41
CA LEU A 164 -1.61 7.64 -3.81
C LEU A 164 -2.51 7.68 -2.58
N SER A 165 -3.03 8.87 -2.30
CA SER A 165 -3.87 9.17 -1.15
C SER A 165 -5.07 10.02 -1.58
N ASN A 166 -6.07 10.12 -0.71
CA ASN A 166 -7.21 11.03 -0.88
C ASN A 166 -6.98 12.42 -0.27
N VAL A 167 -5.73 12.70 0.14
CA VAL A 167 -5.27 14.00 0.62
C VAL A 167 -4.09 14.47 -0.21
N ASP A 168 -3.96 15.78 -0.38
CA ASP A 168 -2.97 16.38 -1.29
C ASP A 168 -1.52 16.26 -0.81
N GLY A 169 -1.31 15.93 0.46
CA GLY A 169 0.03 15.78 1.03
C GLY A 169 0.04 15.85 2.55
N ILE A 170 1.19 16.22 3.11
CA ILE A 170 1.37 16.53 4.52
C ILE A 170 0.92 17.95 4.75
N TYR A 171 0.15 18.19 5.81
CA TYR A 171 -0.35 19.50 6.17
C TYR A 171 0.32 20.01 7.45
N THR A 172 0.49 21.32 7.54
CA THR A 172 0.99 22.01 8.75
C THR A 172 0.00 21.95 9.92
N GLY A 173 -1.27 21.61 9.63
CA GLY A 173 -2.36 21.48 10.59
C GLY A 173 -3.43 20.54 10.08
N GLU A 174 -4.60 20.52 10.72
CA GLU A 174 -5.71 19.68 10.27
C GLU A 174 -6.26 20.19 8.92
N PRO A 175 -6.32 19.36 7.86
CA PRO A 175 -6.82 19.77 6.55
C PRO A 175 -8.23 20.38 6.63
N GLY A 176 -8.40 21.58 6.05
CA GLY A 176 -9.65 22.32 6.07
C GLY A 176 -9.82 23.26 7.26
N THR A 177 -8.84 23.37 8.17
CA THR A 177 -8.79 24.41 9.19
C THR A 177 -8.07 25.64 8.67
N GLU A 178 -8.41 26.82 9.22
CA GLU A 178 -7.78 28.09 8.85
C GLU A 178 -6.27 28.02 9.15
N GLY A 179 -5.44 28.39 8.18
CA GLY A 179 -3.97 28.36 8.28
C GLY A 179 -3.31 26.99 8.06
N ALA A 180 -4.07 25.92 7.75
CA ALA A 180 -3.48 24.64 7.37
C ALA A 180 -3.05 24.64 5.90
N GLU A 181 -1.74 24.50 5.67
CA GLU A 181 -1.13 24.49 4.34
C GLU A 181 -0.50 23.14 4.02
N VAL A 182 -0.47 22.78 2.73
CA VAL A 182 0.23 21.56 2.27
C VAL A 182 1.74 21.80 2.27
N ILE A 183 2.48 20.96 2.97
CA ILE A 183 3.94 20.93 2.90
C ILE A 183 4.33 20.28 1.58
N ARG A 184 4.85 21.08 0.66
CA ARG A 184 5.16 20.63 -0.71
C ARG A 184 6.48 19.89 -0.82
N GLU A 185 7.42 20.21 0.05
CA GLU A 185 8.76 19.63 0.04
C GLU A 185 9.27 19.49 1.48
N VAL A 186 9.93 18.38 1.74
CA VAL A 186 10.63 18.11 2.99
C VAL A 186 12.01 17.58 2.64
N THR A 187 13.04 18.25 3.13
CA THR A 187 14.42 17.87 2.89
C THR A 187 15.00 17.04 4.06
N PRO A 188 16.05 16.22 3.80
CA PRO A 188 16.74 15.53 4.89
C PRO A 188 17.27 16.53 5.93
N GLY A 189 16.78 16.46 7.15
CA GLY A 189 17.12 17.36 8.25
C GLY A 189 15.97 18.22 8.74
N ASP A 190 14.88 18.35 7.96
CA ASP A 190 13.68 19.05 8.42
C ASP A 190 13.00 18.27 9.55
N ASP A 191 12.66 18.97 10.62
CA ASP A 191 11.88 18.38 11.71
C ASP A 191 10.39 18.44 11.39
N VAL A 192 9.85 17.29 10.98
CA VAL A 192 8.43 17.14 10.71
C VAL A 192 7.67 16.47 11.85
N THR A 193 8.33 16.21 12.98
CA THR A 193 7.71 15.51 14.12
C THR A 193 6.52 16.28 14.69
N ALA A 194 6.54 17.62 14.60
CA ALA A 194 5.44 18.47 15.03
C ALA A 194 4.13 18.26 14.23
N PHE A 195 4.24 17.75 12.99
CA PHE A 195 3.09 17.50 12.10
C PHE A 195 2.59 16.06 12.18
N ILE A 196 3.18 15.25 13.07
CA ILE A 196 2.85 13.86 13.25
C ILE A 196 1.79 13.73 14.34
N SER A 197 0.66 13.10 14.00
CA SER A 197 -0.34 12.76 15.00
C SER A 197 -0.11 11.36 15.56
N PRO A 198 -0.15 11.18 16.90
CA PRO A 198 -0.06 9.86 17.52
C PRO A 198 -1.32 9.01 17.33
N SER A 199 -2.39 9.51 16.70
CA SER A 199 -3.60 8.75 16.51
C SER A 199 -3.45 7.71 15.40
N ARG A 200 -3.62 6.44 15.77
CA ARG A 200 -3.72 5.33 14.82
C ARG A 200 -4.93 5.52 13.93
N SER A 201 -4.77 5.52 12.61
CA SER A 201 -5.88 5.35 11.70
C SER A 201 -6.32 3.90 11.73
N SER A 202 -7.15 3.52 12.71
CA SER A 202 -7.92 2.29 12.58
C SER A 202 -8.82 2.42 11.37
N ALA A 203 -8.80 1.41 10.51
CA ALA A 203 -9.65 1.30 9.35
C ALA A 203 -11.10 1.67 9.69
N GLY A 204 -11.62 2.72 9.06
CA GLY A 204 -13.04 3.03 9.00
C GLY A 204 -13.58 3.86 10.15
N ARG A 205 -13.51 5.11 10.00
CA ARG A 205 -14.48 6.21 10.14
C ARG A 205 -13.76 7.54 10.22
N GLY A 206 -13.76 8.27 9.12
CA GLY A 206 -13.89 9.72 9.10
C GLY A 206 -13.01 10.54 10.02
N GLN A 207 -11.71 10.28 10.13
CA GLN A 207 -10.78 11.30 10.61
C GLN A 207 -9.79 11.62 9.51
N ARG A 208 -9.99 12.79 8.98
CA ARG A 208 -9.22 13.40 7.91
C ARG A 208 -7.84 13.79 8.43
N GLY A 209 -6.82 13.28 7.77
CA GLY A 209 -5.56 13.96 7.60
C GLY A 209 -4.73 14.25 8.83
N ARG A 210 -3.89 13.32 9.19
CA ARG A 210 -2.54 13.59 9.69
C ARG A 210 -1.67 12.42 9.24
N ILE A 211 -0.66 12.73 8.43
CA ILE A 211 0.31 11.73 7.99
C ILE A 211 1.35 11.58 9.10
N TYR A 212 1.64 10.37 9.46
CA TYR A 212 2.35 9.93 10.65
C TYR A 212 3.87 9.93 10.48
N GLY A 213 4.63 10.12 11.55
CA GLY A 213 6.07 10.20 11.53
C GLY A 213 6.78 8.92 11.14
N ASP A 214 6.22 7.80 11.51
CA ASP A 214 6.76 6.51 11.09
C ASP A 214 6.70 6.35 9.56
N LYS A 215 5.66 6.90 8.92
CA LYS A 215 5.52 6.97 7.46
C LYS A 215 6.57 7.86 6.84
N PHE A 216 6.85 8.99 7.46
CA PHE A 216 7.82 9.95 6.96
C PHE A 216 9.25 9.40 7.02
N GLN A 217 9.61 8.65 8.05
CA GLN A 217 10.91 7.98 8.13
C GLN A 217 11.12 6.96 7.01
N ALA A 218 10.06 6.33 6.52
CA ALA A 218 10.12 5.41 5.39
C ALA A 218 10.42 6.11 4.05
N TYR A 219 10.02 7.36 3.88
CA TYR A 219 10.25 8.13 2.62
C TYR A 219 11.68 8.61 2.44
N PHE A 220 12.41 8.89 3.52
CA PHE A 220 13.70 9.60 3.47
C PHE A 220 14.91 8.77 3.91
N ARG A 221 14.74 7.62 4.51
CA ARG A 221 15.86 6.73 4.80
C ARG A 221 16.24 5.94 3.55
N ARG A 222 17.31 6.36 2.88
CA ARG A 222 18.11 5.37 2.15
C ARG A 222 18.53 4.32 3.18
N PRO A 223 18.27 3.02 2.96
CA PRO A 223 18.73 1.99 3.88
C PRO A 223 20.25 2.12 4.03
N PRO A 224 20.81 1.83 5.20
CA PRO A 224 22.24 1.66 5.31
C PRO A 224 22.67 0.64 4.27
N ARG A 225 23.71 0.95 3.52
CA ARG A 225 24.37 -0.02 2.63
C ARG A 225 24.96 -1.09 3.54
N PHE A 226 24.39 -2.28 3.56
CA PHE A 226 25.02 -3.46 4.17
C PHE A 226 26.00 -4.09 3.19
#